data_e6428dc3d3b93076f306b1d9a73e7f4e
#
_entry.id   e6428dc3d3b93076f306b1d9a73e7f4e
#
_cell.length_a   1.000
_cell.length_b   1.000
_cell.length_c   1.000
_cell.angle_alpha   90.00
_cell.angle_beta   90.00
_cell.angle_gamma   90.00
#
_symmetry.space_group_name_H-M   'P 1'
#
loop_
_entity.id
_entity.type
_entity.pdbx_description
1 polymer ?
#
loop_
_entity_poly.entity_id
_entity_poly.type
_entity_poly.pdbx_seq_one_letter_code
_entity_poly.pdbx_strand_id
1 'polypeptide(L)'
;MKAVVKQVEFPAGRRILVISDIHGNLPWFQALLAKAGFSREDILVLVGDLVEKGRDSLATLRYIMELSATHTVYALCGNCDNLAVDFIYGNGELGRDFYRFYLSVWGERALILQMAAEAGMEVRGPGDLPGLRMLLLERFRSELEFLRSLPTILESEHLVFVHGGVPSYAHMEE
;
A
#
# COMPACT_ATOMS: atom_id res chain seq x y z
N MET A 1 10.86 -2.29 -9.95
CA MET A 1 9.47 -1.79 -10.19
C MET A 1 9.55 -0.78 -11.31
N LYS A 2 8.65 -0.83 -12.30
CA LYS A 2 8.56 0.20 -13.36
C LYS A 2 7.81 1.41 -12.80
N ALA A 3 8.29 2.62 -13.08
CA ALA A 3 7.59 3.84 -12.66
C ALA A 3 6.20 3.92 -13.32
N VAL A 4 5.19 4.20 -12.51
CA VAL A 4 3.81 4.43 -12.94
C VAL A 4 3.44 5.84 -12.49
N VAL A 5 3.34 6.76 -13.45
CA VAL A 5 2.99 8.17 -13.19
C VAL A 5 1.48 8.36 -13.34
N LYS A 6 0.86 8.98 -12.36
CA LYS A 6 -0.53 9.42 -12.42
C LYS A 6 -0.58 10.95 -12.41
N GLN A 7 -1.09 11.52 -13.50
CA GLN A 7 -1.36 12.94 -13.61
C GLN A 7 -2.66 13.29 -12.89
N VAL A 8 -2.65 14.37 -12.10
CA VAL A 8 -3.81 14.86 -11.38
C VAL A 8 -3.87 16.39 -11.39
N GLU A 9 -5.07 16.92 -11.29
CA GLU A 9 -5.31 18.33 -11.05
C GLU A 9 -5.86 18.53 -9.64
N PHE A 10 -5.25 19.44 -8.89
CA PHE A 10 -5.77 19.81 -7.57
C PHE A 10 -6.61 21.08 -7.70
N PRO A 11 -7.92 21.03 -7.39
CA PRO A 11 -8.77 22.19 -7.42
C PRO A 11 -8.24 23.30 -6.49
N ALA A 12 -8.18 24.52 -6.99
CA ALA A 12 -7.72 25.66 -6.24
C ALA A 12 -8.55 25.86 -4.94
N GLY A 13 -7.86 26.22 -3.86
CA GLY A 13 -8.48 26.49 -2.57
C GLY A 13 -8.81 25.26 -1.71
N ARG A 14 -8.63 24.05 -2.21
CA ARG A 14 -8.76 22.84 -1.37
C ARG A 14 -7.48 22.57 -0.58
N ARG A 15 -7.64 22.23 0.68
CA ARG A 15 -6.52 21.82 1.53
C ARG A 15 -6.02 20.44 1.11
N ILE A 16 -4.72 20.28 0.99
CA ILE A 16 -4.07 18.99 0.71
C ILE A 16 -3.41 18.52 2.00
N LEU A 17 -3.83 17.36 2.48
CA LEU A 17 -3.19 16.64 3.59
C LEU A 17 -2.30 15.56 3.01
N VAL A 18 -1.04 15.52 3.44
CA VAL A 18 -0.06 14.55 2.96
C VAL A 18 0.42 13.70 4.13
N ILE A 19 0.30 12.38 4.01
CA ILE A 19 0.70 11.41 5.03
C ILE A 19 1.51 10.31 4.35
N SER A 20 2.60 9.89 4.97
CA SER A 20 3.46 8.79 4.52
C SER A 20 3.66 7.77 5.64
N ASP A 21 4.10 6.55 5.28
CA ASP A 21 4.60 5.55 6.22
C ASP A 21 3.62 5.17 7.34
N ILE A 22 2.38 4.87 6.98
CA ILE A 22 1.33 4.43 7.92
C ILE A 22 1.67 3.07 8.52
N HIS A 23 2.23 2.17 7.68
CA HIS A 23 2.70 0.86 8.10
C HIS A 23 1.68 0.07 8.94
N GLY A 24 0.43 -0.01 8.49
CA GLY A 24 -0.58 -0.81 9.18
C GLY A 24 -0.90 -0.36 10.60
N ASN A 25 -0.72 0.93 10.93
CA ASN A 25 -1.07 1.51 12.23
C ASN A 25 -2.41 2.23 12.18
N LEU A 26 -3.50 1.49 11.98
CA LEU A 26 -4.84 2.04 11.81
C LEU A 26 -5.28 3.02 12.90
N PRO A 27 -5.11 2.73 14.22
CA PRO A 27 -5.54 3.66 15.26
C PRO A 27 -4.83 5.02 15.19
N TRP A 28 -3.52 5.02 14.89
CA TRP A 28 -2.75 6.25 14.73
C TRP A 28 -3.17 7.03 13.49
N PHE A 29 -3.42 6.34 12.39
CA PHE A 29 -3.87 6.95 11.16
C PHE A 29 -5.23 7.63 11.34
N GLN A 30 -6.19 6.94 11.95
CA GLN A 30 -7.51 7.50 12.27
C GLN A 30 -7.42 8.69 13.23
N ALA A 31 -6.61 8.60 14.28
CA ALA A 31 -6.40 9.68 15.23
C ALA A 31 -5.75 10.92 14.55
N LEU A 32 -4.82 10.69 13.61
CA LEU A 32 -4.18 11.77 12.85
C LEU A 32 -5.19 12.49 11.96
N LEU A 33 -6.03 11.75 11.22
CA LEU A 33 -7.09 12.33 10.38
C LEU A 33 -8.10 13.12 11.22
N ALA A 34 -8.52 12.57 12.36
CA ALA A 34 -9.42 13.26 13.28
C ALA A 34 -8.80 14.55 13.84
N LYS A 35 -7.52 14.49 14.27
CA LYS A 35 -6.79 15.65 14.78
C LYS A 35 -6.61 16.74 13.71
N ALA A 36 -6.38 16.34 12.45
CA ALA A 36 -6.29 17.25 11.31
C ALA A 36 -7.66 17.83 10.90
N GLY A 37 -8.76 17.30 11.43
CA GLY A 37 -10.11 17.65 11.00
C GLY A 37 -10.36 17.32 9.53
N PHE A 38 -9.88 16.15 9.07
CA PHE A 38 -10.03 15.69 7.69
C PHE A 38 -11.51 15.56 7.33
N SER A 39 -11.88 16.07 6.17
CA SER A 39 -13.25 16.10 5.68
C SER A 39 -13.32 15.84 4.17
N ARG A 40 -14.54 15.78 3.61
CA ARG A 40 -14.75 15.65 2.16
C ARG A 40 -14.29 16.86 1.35
N GLU A 41 -14.10 17.99 2.00
CA GLU A 41 -13.61 19.22 1.36
C GLU A 41 -12.09 19.16 1.12
N ASP A 42 -11.40 18.26 1.79
CA ASP A 42 -9.95 18.10 1.70
C ASP A 42 -9.55 17.13 0.59
N ILE A 43 -8.28 17.17 0.24
CA ILE A 43 -7.59 16.16 -0.58
C ILE A 43 -6.60 15.45 0.33
N LEU A 44 -6.64 14.12 0.36
CA LEU A 44 -5.69 13.30 1.08
C LEU A 44 -4.73 12.64 0.10
N VAL A 45 -3.43 12.88 0.28
CA VAL A 45 -2.36 12.21 -0.47
C VAL A 45 -1.60 11.29 0.48
N LEU A 46 -1.64 9.99 0.20
CA LEU A 46 -0.93 8.96 0.95
C LEU A 46 0.31 8.56 0.16
N VAL A 47 1.50 8.85 0.69
CA VAL A 47 2.76 8.75 -0.05
C VAL A 47 3.47 7.43 0.27
N GLY A 48 2.77 6.30 0.09
CA GLY A 48 3.32 4.95 0.19
C GLY A 48 3.60 4.42 1.59
N ASP A 49 4.03 3.18 1.65
CA ASP A 49 4.24 2.37 2.86
C ASP A 49 3.00 2.38 3.76
N LEU A 50 1.87 2.04 3.14
CA LEU A 50 0.54 2.03 3.76
C LEU A 50 0.38 0.85 4.69
N VAL A 51 0.93 -0.30 4.29
CA VAL A 51 0.80 -1.59 4.97
C VAL A 51 2.16 -2.10 5.44
N GLU A 52 2.18 -3.31 5.98
CA GLU A 52 3.34 -4.00 6.55
C GLU A 52 3.84 -3.41 7.88
N LYS A 53 4.64 -4.16 8.62
CA LYS A 53 5.25 -3.80 9.90
C LYS A 53 4.28 -3.57 11.08
N GLY A 54 3.08 -3.05 10.82
CA GLY A 54 2.05 -2.81 11.84
C GLY A 54 1.09 -3.98 12.02
N ARG A 55 0.34 -3.94 13.13
CA ARG A 55 -0.58 -5.04 13.50
C ARG A 55 -1.88 -5.04 12.70
N ASP A 56 -2.22 -3.93 12.07
CA ASP A 56 -3.53 -3.71 11.46
C ASP A 56 -3.41 -3.46 9.95
N SER A 57 -2.44 -4.11 9.25
CA SER A 57 -2.17 -3.85 7.83
C SER A 57 -3.41 -4.09 6.95
N LEU A 58 -4.10 -5.20 7.15
CA LEU A 58 -5.31 -5.52 6.38
C LEU A 58 -6.46 -4.53 6.69
N ALA A 59 -6.67 -4.22 7.96
CA ALA A 59 -7.69 -3.25 8.37
C ALA A 59 -7.36 -1.84 7.88
N THR A 60 -6.08 -1.45 7.90
CA THR A 60 -5.61 -0.16 7.35
C THR A 60 -5.86 -0.07 5.85
N LEU A 61 -5.54 -1.13 5.10
CA LEU A 61 -5.78 -1.20 3.66
C LEU A 61 -7.27 -1.00 3.33
N ARG A 62 -8.14 -1.73 4.00
CA ARG A 62 -9.60 -1.63 3.82
C ARG A 62 -10.13 -0.24 4.16
N TYR A 63 -9.63 0.35 5.23
CA TYR A 63 -10.00 1.72 5.61
C TYR A 63 -9.57 2.74 4.55
N ILE A 64 -8.37 2.59 3.96
CA ILE A 64 -7.91 3.44 2.85
C ILE A 64 -8.80 3.24 1.61
N MET A 65 -9.19 2.00 1.29
CA MET A 65 -10.12 1.71 0.19
C MET A 65 -11.49 2.36 0.41
N GLU A 66 -12.01 2.31 1.64
CA GLU A 66 -13.28 2.98 2.01
C GLU A 66 -13.17 4.50 1.89
N LEU A 67 -12.08 5.10 2.39
CA LEU A 67 -11.82 6.53 2.22
C LEU A 67 -11.73 6.90 0.74
N SER A 68 -11.07 6.09 -0.08
CA SER A 68 -10.92 6.32 -1.52
C SER A 68 -12.25 6.26 -2.28
N ALA A 69 -13.22 5.51 -1.76
CA ALA A 69 -14.56 5.43 -2.33
C ALA A 69 -15.47 6.61 -1.94
N THR A 70 -15.16 7.33 -0.85
CA THR A 70 -16.04 8.34 -0.25
C THR A 70 -15.44 9.75 -0.20
N HIS A 71 -14.14 9.88 -0.36
CA HIS A 71 -13.37 11.14 -0.27
C HIS A 71 -12.43 11.27 -1.47
N THR A 72 -11.82 12.44 -1.63
CA THR A 72 -10.74 12.63 -2.61
C THR A 72 -9.42 12.15 -2.01
N VAL A 73 -9.04 10.92 -2.34
CA VAL A 73 -7.82 10.27 -1.85
C VAL A 73 -6.95 9.85 -3.02
N TYR A 74 -5.69 10.17 -2.96
CA TYR A 74 -4.64 9.68 -3.85
C TYR A 74 -3.62 8.89 -3.03
N ALA A 75 -3.54 7.60 -3.27
CA ALA A 75 -2.55 6.74 -2.62
C ALA A 75 -1.47 6.34 -3.62
N LEU A 76 -0.22 6.35 -3.19
CA LEU A 76 0.94 5.88 -3.92
C LEU A 76 1.42 4.55 -3.35
N CYS A 77 2.13 3.80 -4.19
CA CYS A 77 2.80 2.58 -3.80
C CYS A 77 4.17 2.88 -3.20
N GLY A 78 4.38 2.50 -1.95
CA GLY A 78 5.70 2.42 -1.33
C GLY A 78 6.38 1.07 -1.60
N ASN A 79 7.61 0.92 -1.14
CA ASN A 79 8.34 -0.33 -1.32
C ASN A 79 7.72 -1.49 -0.51
N CYS A 80 7.15 -1.21 0.65
CA CYS A 80 6.48 -2.23 1.46
C CYS A 80 5.16 -2.68 0.83
N ASP A 81 4.38 -1.78 0.25
CA ASP A 81 3.10 -2.09 -0.40
C ASP A 81 3.28 -3.04 -1.58
N ASN A 82 4.41 -2.94 -2.28
CA ASN A 82 4.70 -3.79 -3.43
C ASN A 82 5.01 -5.25 -3.04
N LEU A 83 5.35 -5.54 -1.79
CA LEU A 83 5.77 -6.90 -1.38
C LEU A 83 4.64 -7.93 -1.54
N ALA A 84 3.41 -7.58 -1.13
CA ALA A 84 2.26 -8.45 -1.33
C ALA A 84 1.93 -8.62 -2.82
N VAL A 85 2.06 -7.54 -3.61
CA VAL A 85 1.85 -7.57 -5.07
C VAL A 85 2.89 -8.47 -5.74
N ASP A 86 4.17 -8.33 -5.41
CA ASP A 86 5.25 -9.15 -5.95
C ASP A 86 5.09 -10.64 -5.55
N PHE A 87 4.66 -10.90 -4.33
CA PHE A 87 4.36 -12.27 -3.90
C PHE A 87 3.27 -12.93 -4.75
N ILE A 88 2.22 -12.18 -5.07
CA ILE A 88 1.05 -12.71 -5.79
C ILE A 88 1.28 -12.73 -7.31
N TYR A 89 1.80 -11.65 -7.88
CA TYR A 89 1.85 -11.44 -9.33
C TYR A 89 3.26 -11.51 -9.91
N GLY A 90 4.29 -11.54 -9.05
CA GLY A 90 5.69 -11.64 -9.46
C GLY A 90 6.04 -12.99 -10.08
N ASN A 91 7.15 -13.01 -10.81
CA ASN A 91 7.64 -14.20 -11.53
C ASN A 91 8.30 -15.25 -10.61
N GLY A 92 8.13 -15.16 -9.29
CA GLY A 92 8.80 -16.05 -8.34
C GLY A 92 10.27 -15.69 -8.11
N GLU A 93 10.72 -14.53 -8.59
CA GLU A 93 12.08 -14.02 -8.39
C GLU A 93 12.36 -13.67 -6.92
N LEU A 94 11.30 -13.36 -6.15
CA LEU A 94 11.39 -13.32 -4.71
C LEU A 94 11.46 -14.76 -4.19
N GLY A 95 12.66 -15.32 -4.20
CA GLY A 95 12.92 -16.71 -3.86
C GLY A 95 12.52 -17.05 -2.41
N ARG A 96 12.59 -18.35 -2.08
CA ARG A 96 12.30 -18.90 -0.73
C ARG A 96 13.04 -18.16 0.39
N ASP A 97 14.21 -17.58 0.09
CA ASP A 97 15.03 -16.87 1.07
C ASP A 97 14.48 -15.49 1.41
N PHE A 98 13.96 -14.77 0.42
CA PHE A 98 13.24 -13.51 0.66
C PHE A 98 11.99 -13.76 1.51
N TYR A 99 11.22 -14.80 1.22
CA TYR A 99 10.05 -15.15 1.98
C TYR A 99 10.40 -15.51 3.43
N ARG A 100 11.47 -16.27 3.66
CA ARG A 100 11.96 -16.55 5.02
C ARG A 100 12.34 -15.27 5.75
N PHE A 101 13.03 -14.36 5.08
CA PHE A 101 13.37 -13.05 5.62
C PHE A 101 12.11 -12.25 5.97
N TYR A 102 11.18 -12.12 5.03
CA TYR A 102 9.93 -11.40 5.19
C TYR A 102 9.13 -11.90 6.40
N LEU A 103 8.95 -13.22 6.54
CA LEU A 103 8.26 -13.79 7.68
C LEU A 103 9.04 -13.68 8.99
N SER A 104 10.36 -13.84 8.94
CA SER A 104 11.19 -13.73 10.15
C SER A 104 11.23 -12.32 10.73
N VAL A 105 11.14 -11.30 9.86
CA VAL A 105 11.19 -9.89 10.26
C VAL A 105 9.83 -9.39 10.71
N TRP A 106 8.76 -9.71 10.01
CA TRP A 106 7.44 -9.14 10.27
C TRP A 106 6.44 -10.12 10.87
N GLY A 107 6.57 -11.42 10.60
CA GLY A 107 5.70 -12.44 11.17
C GLY A 107 4.22 -12.11 10.95
N GLU A 108 3.43 -12.19 12.01
CA GLU A 108 1.98 -11.88 12.00
C GLU A 108 1.64 -10.44 11.56
N ARG A 109 2.63 -9.54 11.49
CA ARG A 109 2.46 -8.17 11.01
C ARG A 109 2.53 -8.05 9.50
N ALA A 110 2.92 -9.12 8.81
CA ALA A 110 2.91 -9.18 7.35
C ALA A 110 1.48 -9.19 6.83
N LEU A 111 1.16 -8.36 5.84
CA LEU A 111 -0.18 -8.26 5.26
C LEU A 111 -0.72 -9.62 4.79
N ILE A 112 0.11 -10.38 4.06
CA ILE A 112 -0.30 -11.70 3.53
C ILE A 112 -0.62 -12.71 4.64
N LEU A 113 0.01 -12.60 5.81
CA LEU A 113 -0.29 -13.48 6.95
C LEU A 113 -1.54 -13.02 7.70
N GLN A 114 -1.82 -11.72 7.76
CA GLN A 114 -3.11 -11.22 8.28
C GLN A 114 -4.27 -11.70 7.40
N MET A 115 -4.10 -11.65 6.08
CA MET A 115 -5.08 -12.22 5.13
C MET A 115 -5.25 -13.73 5.31
N ALA A 116 -4.14 -14.49 5.45
CA ALA A 116 -4.19 -15.92 5.70
C ALA A 116 -4.93 -16.25 6.99
N ALA A 117 -4.61 -15.56 8.08
CA ALA A 117 -5.25 -15.75 9.39
C ALA A 117 -6.76 -15.45 9.33
N GLU A 118 -7.19 -14.36 8.66
CA GLU A 118 -8.61 -14.05 8.47
C GLU A 118 -9.32 -15.13 7.65
N ALA A 119 -8.65 -15.74 6.68
CA ALA A 119 -9.20 -16.84 5.90
C ALA A 119 -9.12 -18.22 6.61
N GLY A 120 -8.56 -18.28 7.83
CA GLY A 120 -8.42 -19.51 8.60
C GLY A 120 -7.28 -20.41 8.15
N MET A 121 -6.30 -19.89 7.39
CA MET A 121 -5.12 -20.63 6.94
C MET A 121 -3.92 -20.35 7.86
N GLU A 122 -3.39 -21.41 8.47
CA GLU A 122 -2.11 -21.37 9.18
C GLU A 122 -0.96 -21.59 8.18
N VAL A 123 -0.02 -20.65 8.12
CA VAL A 123 1.17 -20.74 7.28
C VAL A 123 2.36 -21.17 8.13
N ARG A 124 2.83 -22.40 7.95
CA ARG A 124 3.90 -23.02 8.76
C ARG A 124 5.26 -22.92 8.09
N GLY A 125 5.29 -22.74 6.77
CA GLY A 125 6.56 -22.64 6.07
C GLY A 125 6.44 -22.47 4.55
N PRO A 126 7.59 -22.47 3.85
CA PRO A 126 7.64 -22.26 2.39
C PRO A 126 6.82 -23.23 1.56
N GLY A 127 6.51 -24.42 2.10
CA GLY A 127 5.66 -25.41 1.42
C GLY A 127 4.21 -24.95 1.25
N ASP A 128 3.74 -24.05 2.12
CA ASP A 128 2.35 -23.57 2.11
C ASP A 128 2.13 -22.43 1.12
N LEU A 129 3.21 -21.84 0.58
CA LEU A 129 3.16 -20.63 -0.27
C LEU A 129 2.29 -20.77 -1.51
N PRO A 130 2.32 -21.88 -2.27
CA PRO A 130 1.44 -22.04 -3.42
C PRO A 130 -0.04 -22.01 -3.02
N GLY A 131 -0.39 -22.70 -1.93
CA GLY A 131 -1.74 -22.69 -1.39
C GLY A 131 -2.17 -21.32 -0.88
N LEU A 132 -1.28 -20.63 -0.16
CA LEU A 132 -1.50 -19.24 0.29
C LEU A 132 -1.77 -18.33 -0.90
N ARG A 133 -0.95 -18.37 -1.95
CA ARG A 133 -1.14 -17.53 -3.14
C ARG A 133 -2.52 -17.74 -3.78
N MET A 134 -2.95 -18.99 -3.92
CA MET A 134 -4.27 -19.31 -4.47
C MET A 134 -5.39 -18.76 -3.58
N LEU A 135 -5.30 -18.97 -2.28
CA LEU A 135 -6.25 -18.47 -1.30
C LEU A 135 -6.39 -16.95 -1.37
N LEU A 136 -5.27 -16.24 -1.43
CA LEU A 136 -5.25 -14.78 -1.47
C LEU A 136 -5.86 -14.24 -2.78
N LEU A 137 -5.56 -14.87 -3.92
CA LEU A 137 -6.18 -14.51 -5.20
C LEU A 137 -7.69 -14.75 -5.23
N GLU A 138 -8.18 -15.75 -4.51
CA GLU A 138 -9.60 -16.07 -4.43
C GLU A 138 -10.36 -15.12 -3.48
N ARG A 139 -9.80 -14.91 -2.28
CA ARG A 139 -10.51 -14.28 -1.16
C ARG A 139 -10.26 -12.79 -1.01
N PHE A 140 -9.09 -12.28 -1.47
CA PHE A 140 -8.63 -10.90 -1.25
C PHE A 140 -8.29 -10.18 -2.56
N ARG A 141 -8.97 -10.56 -3.63
CA ARG A 141 -8.71 -9.99 -4.96
C ARG A 141 -8.85 -8.47 -4.99
N SER A 142 -9.86 -7.92 -4.32
CA SER A 142 -10.10 -6.47 -4.30
C SER A 142 -8.97 -5.70 -3.63
N GLU A 143 -8.48 -6.19 -2.50
CA GLU A 143 -7.37 -5.59 -1.76
C GLU A 143 -6.06 -5.66 -2.57
N LEU A 144 -5.80 -6.81 -3.20
CA LEU A 144 -4.62 -7.02 -4.02
C LEU A 144 -4.63 -6.18 -5.30
N GLU A 145 -5.76 -6.07 -6.00
CA GLU A 145 -5.90 -5.23 -7.18
C GLU A 145 -5.83 -3.74 -6.81
N PHE A 146 -6.34 -3.34 -5.65
CA PHE A 146 -6.17 -1.97 -5.15
C PHE A 146 -4.68 -1.65 -4.99
N LEU A 147 -3.91 -2.46 -4.26
CA LEU A 147 -2.46 -2.27 -4.11
C LEU A 147 -1.73 -2.26 -5.45
N ARG A 148 -2.07 -3.20 -6.34
CA ARG A 148 -1.47 -3.29 -7.68
C ARG A 148 -1.74 -2.07 -8.55
N SER A 149 -2.87 -1.41 -8.34
CA SER A 149 -3.29 -0.22 -9.11
C SER A 149 -2.62 1.07 -8.66
N LEU A 150 -1.93 1.06 -7.51
CA LEU A 150 -1.31 2.26 -6.95
C LEU A 150 -0.18 2.76 -7.87
N PRO A 151 -0.17 4.05 -8.24
CA PRO A 151 0.94 4.67 -8.95
C PRO A 151 2.15 4.81 -8.02
N THR A 152 3.34 4.92 -8.58
CA THR A 152 4.57 5.21 -7.83
C THR A 152 4.87 6.71 -7.77
N ILE A 153 4.31 7.48 -8.69
CA ILE A 153 4.46 8.93 -8.79
C ILE A 153 3.08 9.55 -9.01
N LEU A 154 2.78 10.58 -8.24
CA LEU A 154 1.63 11.45 -8.46
C LEU A 154 2.15 12.83 -8.84
N GLU A 155 1.74 13.31 -10.01
CA GLU A 155 2.22 14.58 -10.57
C GLU A 155 1.06 15.51 -10.86
N SER A 156 1.23 16.78 -10.52
CA SER A 156 0.35 17.88 -10.89
C SER A 156 1.18 19.01 -11.49
N GLU A 157 0.53 20.08 -11.95
CA GLU A 157 1.21 21.24 -12.51
C GLU A 157 2.35 21.79 -11.63
N HIS A 158 2.20 21.73 -10.31
CA HIS A 158 3.15 22.37 -9.38
C HIS A 158 3.73 21.42 -8.32
N LEU A 159 3.24 20.18 -8.19
CA LEU A 159 3.62 19.26 -7.14
C LEU A 159 3.87 17.87 -7.70
N VAL A 160 4.94 17.25 -7.23
CA VAL A 160 5.26 15.84 -7.47
C VAL A 160 5.36 15.13 -6.12
N PHE A 161 4.63 14.03 -5.98
CA PHE A 161 4.70 13.17 -4.81
C PHE A 161 5.31 11.82 -5.20
N VAL A 162 6.28 11.39 -4.44
CA VAL A 162 7.00 10.12 -4.61
C VAL A 162 7.44 9.60 -3.24
N HIS A 163 7.33 8.29 -3.02
CA HIS A 163 7.66 7.69 -1.72
C HIS A 163 9.16 7.76 -1.41
N GLY A 164 10.01 7.30 -2.31
CA GLY A 164 11.44 7.13 -2.03
C GLY A 164 12.32 8.31 -2.45
N GLY A 165 11.98 8.97 -3.53
CA GLY A 165 12.77 10.03 -4.14
C GLY A 165 13.07 9.79 -5.62
N VAL A 166 13.51 10.82 -6.31
CA VAL A 166 13.88 10.78 -7.73
C VAL A 166 15.37 11.04 -7.84
N PRO A 167 16.17 10.14 -8.45
CA PRO A 167 17.63 10.29 -8.48
C PRO A 167 18.12 11.50 -9.27
N SER A 168 17.38 11.92 -10.31
CA SER A 168 17.62 13.17 -11.04
C SER A 168 16.41 13.55 -11.88
N TYR A 169 16.22 14.82 -12.20
CA TYR A 169 15.19 15.31 -13.10
C TYR A 169 15.26 14.67 -14.49
N ALA A 170 16.47 14.34 -14.96
CA ALA A 170 16.69 13.74 -16.29
C ALA A 170 16.06 12.33 -16.45
N HIS A 171 15.72 11.65 -15.35
CA HIS A 171 15.08 10.32 -15.39
C HIS A 171 13.55 10.37 -15.28
N MET A 172 12.95 11.55 -15.23
CA MET A 172 11.49 11.71 -15.22
C MET A 172 10.90 11.82 -16.64
N GLU A 173 11.75 12.03 -17.65
CA GLU A 173 11.33 12.18 -19.06
C GLU A 173 11.41 10.87 -19.87
N GLU A 174 11.93 9.77 -19.27
CA GLU A 174 11.98 8.41 -19.87
C GLU A 174 10.87 7.51 -19.31
#